data_4638b57786067bb64d8ac45ba64eb8a0
#
_entry.id   4638b57786067bb64d8ac45ba64eb8a0
#
_cell.length_a   1.000
_cell.length_b   1.000
_cell.length_c   1.000
_cell.angle_alpha   90.00
_cell.angle_beta   90.00
_cell.angle_gamma   90.00
#
_symmetry.space_group_name_H-M   'P 1'
#
loop_
_entity.id
_entity.type
_entity.pdbx_description
1 polymer ?
#
loop_
_entity_poly.entity_id
_entity_poly.type
_entity_poly.pdbx_seq_one_letter_code
_entity_poly.pdbx_strand_id
1 'polypeptide(L)'
;MRLIIDTDTAGDDTYSMLLAMKTPGSTLEAVTVCVGNVPFDQQVENALATIEVAGFSGKIPVYCGARRPMVKPWEPSTMHGNDGMSGANLPIARQRPETLHAVDAIIEKVMAAPGEIDILAQAPLTNIALAVMKEPRIAKAVRHLWIMGGTDNSVGNITPCAEYNFFIDPEAARIVFEAGFNITLSTWTLTMRSSLFEADQLEEIFAMQTPLSEFYRKVSAVPRQTAEARYGRPISTHPDSLTCAIALNPDLIESARDAVVRIETMGEITRGFSAVHPPVLGNRWPDFKVNARVVEVASNDGFFWMMKQAFS
;
A
#
# COMPACT_ATOMS: atom_id res chain seq x y z
N MET A 1 0.89 3.68 17.77
CA MET A 1 0.60 2.56 16.85
C MET A 1 1.91 1.91 16.46
N ARG A 2 2.01 0.57 16.49
CA ARG A 2 3.18 -0.18 15.99
C ARG A 2 2.84 -0.74 14.62
N LEU A 3 3.62 -0.44 13.60
CA LEU A 3 3.28 -0.70 12.19
C LEU A 3 4.42 -1.40 11.46
N ILE A 4 4.12 -2.41 10.66
CA ILE A 4 4.97 -2.94 9.59
C ILE A 4 4.37 -2.47 8.26
N ILE A 5 5.19 -1.94 7.35
CA ILE A 5 4.77 -1.60 5.98
C ILE A 5 5.33 -2.64 5.04
N ASP A 6 4.45 -3.33 4.30
CA ASP A 6 4.80 -4.21 3.19
C ASP A 6 4.57 -3.46 1.87
N THR A 7 5.64 -3.24 1.08
CA THR A 7 5.70 -2.23 0.03
C THR A 7 6.44 -2.78 -1.21
N ASP A 8 6.08 -2.30 -2.38
CA ASP A 8 6.84 -2.45 -3.64
C ASP A 8 7.45 -1.12 -4.10
N THR A 9 7.98 -0.42 -3.19
CA THR A 9 8.43 0.97 -3.05
C THR A 9 8.69 1.72 -4.35
N ALA A 10 7.69 2.49 -4.76
CA ALA A 10 7.79 3.48 -5.83
C ALA A 10 6.82 4.65 -5.52
N GLY A 11 7.10 5.84 -5.99
CA GLY A 11 6.16 6.97 -5.92
C GLY A 11 5.45 7.11 -4.58
N ASP A 12 4.16 6.77 -4.56
CA ASP A 12 3.26 6.96 -3.43
C ASP A 12 3.59 6.11 -2.20
N ASP A 13 4.15 4.91 -2.38
CA ASP A 13 4.67 4.10 -1.27
C ASP A 13 5.58 4.89 -0.34
N THR A 14 6.41 5.76 -0.93
CA THR A 14 7.38 6.57 -0.18
C THR A 14 6.68 7.58 0.73
N TYR A 15 5.56 8.15 0.30
CA TYR A 15 4.82 9.13 1.11
C TYR A 15 4.09 8.45 2.28
N SER A 16 3.59 7.22 2.09
CA SER A 16 3.04 6.43 3.19
C SER A 16 4.10 6.11 4.25
N MET A 17 5.33 5.79 3.81
CA MET A 17 6.46 5.62 4.72
C MET A 17 6.78 6.92 5.47
N LEU A 18 6.76 8.08 4.81
CA LEU A 18 6.96 9.38 5.45
C LEU A 18 5.86 9.66 6.49
N LEU A 19 4.59 9.41 6.15
CA LEU A 19 3.47 9.53 7.09
C LEU A 19 3.71 8.68 8.34
N ALA A 20 4.04 7.39 8.16
CA ALA A 20 4.27 6.48 9.29
C ALA A 20 5.45 6.92 10.17
N MET A 21 6.54 7.46 9.57
CA MET A 21 7.72 7.94 10.28
C MET A 21 7.51 9.28 11.01
N LYS A 22 6.67 10.17 10.47
CA LYS A 22 6.50 11.54 10.97
C LYS A 22 5.26 11.74 11.83
N THR A 23 4.29 10.83 11.81
CA THR A 23 3.08 10.97 12.62
C THR A 23 3.39 10.67 14.11
N PRO A 24 3.12 11.61 15.03
CA PRO A 24 3.32 11.37 16.46
C PRO A 24 2.55 10.17 16.97
N GLY A 25 3.19 9.35 17.81
CA GLY A 25 2.58 8.12 18.36
C GLY A 25 2.59 6.91 17.40
N SER A 26 3.13 7.06 16.20
CA SER A 26 3.43 5.97 15.31
C SER A 26 4.87 5.45 15.50
N THR A 27 5.05 4.14 15.40
CA THR A 27 6.36 3.47 15.39
C THR A 27 6.40 2.52 14.21
N LEU A 28 7.23 2.84 13.22
CA LEU A 28 7.48 1.96 12.10
C LEU A 28 8.49 0.90 12.50
N GLU A 29 8.00 -0.30 12.78
CA GLU A 29 8.77 -1.46 13.27
C GLU A 29 9.66 -2.09 12.20
N ALA A 30 9.23 -2.04 10.96
CA ALA A 30 9.92 -2.59 9.81
C ALA A 30 9.30 -2.12 8.50
N VAL A 31 10.12 -2.14 7.45
CA VAL A 31 9.69 -2.11 6.05
C VAL A 31 10.03 -3.45 5.43
N THR A 32 9.05 -4.11 4.83
CA THR A 32 9.24 -5.36 4.09
C THR A 32 8.97 -5.11 2.61
N VAL A 33 9.92 -5.50 1.76
CA VAL A 33 9.83 -5.24 0.32
C VAL A 33 9.29 -6.47 -0.40
N CYS A 34 8.29 -6.26 -1.26
CA CYS A 34 7.65 -7.28 -2.09
C CYS A 34 7.85 -6.97 -3.56
N VAL A 35 7.62 -7.94 -4.44
CA VAL A 35 7.53 -7.76 -5.89
C VAL A 35 6.44 -6.74 -6.26
N GLY A 36 6.65 -5.95 -7.30
CA GLY A 36 5.61 -5.05 -7.81
C GLY A 36 6.12 -3.99 -8.80
N ASN A 37 6.06 -2.72 -8.45
CA ASN A 37 6.17 -1.55 -9.33
C ASN A 37 7.40 -1.50 -10.24
N VAL A 38 8.60 -1.76 -9.72
CA VAL A 38 9.86 -1.71 -10.47
C VAL A 38 10.72 -2.93 -10.16
N PRO A 39 11.86 -3.14 -10.82
CA PRO A 39 12.75 -4.25 -10.48
C PRO A 39 13.04 -4.32 -8.98
N PHE A 40 13.00 -5.50 -8.40
CA PHE A 40 13.01 -5.73 -6.95
C PHE A 40 14.13 -5.00 -6.22
N ASP A 41 15.37 -5.08 -6.75
CA ASP A 41 16.53 -4.44 -6.09
C ASP A 41 16.40 -2.90 -6.10
N GLN A 42 15.75 -2.34 -7.13
CA GLN A 42 15.44 -0.91 -7.18
C GLN A 42 14.39 -0.52 -6.11
N GLN A 43 13.40 -1.35 -5.86
CA GLN A 43 12.42 -1.11 -4.77
C GLN A 43 13.10 -1.08 -3.41
N VAL A 44 14.07 -1.98 -3.17
CA VAL A 44 14.86 -1.99 -1.93
C VAL A 44 15.67 -0.70 -1.77
N GLU A 45 16.35 -0.25 -2.83
CA GLU A 45 17.11 1.01 -2.82
C GLU A 45 16.16 2.21 -2.60
N ASN A 46 14.97 2.21 -3.20
CA ASN A 46 13.97 3.26 -3.02
C ASN A 46 13.48 3.34 -1.56
N ALA A 47 13.22 2.19 -0.93
CA ALA A 47 12.83 2.13 0.49
C ALA A 47 13.93 2.68 1.40
N LEU A 48 15.17 2.24 1.18
CA LEU A 48 16.34 2.71 1.94
C LEU A 48 16.58 4.21 1.74
N ALA A 49 16.50 4.70 0.50
CA ALA A 49 16.64 6.12 0.18
C ALA A 49 15.56 6.98 0.84
N THR A 50 14.32 6.50 0.88
CA THR A 50 13.21 7.18 1.56
C THR A 50 13.48 7.31 3.06
N ILE A 51 13.93 6.24 3.71
CA ILE A 51 14.31 6.24 5.14
C ILE A 51 15.48 7.21 5.40
N GLU A 52 16.49 7.23 4.50
CA GLU A 52 17.63 8.16 4.58
C GLU A 52 17.18 9.62 4.50
N VAL A 53 16.36 9.97 3.49
CA VAL A 53 15.83 11.32 3.30
C VAL A 53 14.96 11.76 4.49
N ALA A 54 14.21 10.85 5.08
CA ALA A 54 13.39 11.12 6.26
C ALA A 54 14.20 11.32 7.56
N GLY A 55 15.52 10.99 7.56
CA GLY A 55 16.39 11.10 8.74
C GLY A 55 16.27 9.93 9.72
N PHE A 56 15.81 8.76 9.26
CA PHE A 56 15.61 7.55 10.07
C PHE A 56 16.58 6.42 9.71
N SER A 57 17.64 6.70 8.95
CA SER A 57 18.67 5.73 8.60
C SER A 57 19.24 5.03 9.83
N GLY A 58 19.31 3.69 9.77
CA GLY A 58 19.77 2.85 10.87
C GLY A 58 18.77 2.66 12.02
N LYS A 59 17.56 3.26 11.95
CA LYS A 59 16.53 3.11 12.96
C LYS A 59 15.39 2.17 12.55
N ILE A 60 15.14 2.04 11.26
CA ILE A 60 14.06 1.24 10.70
C ILE A 60 14.66 0.14 9.84
N PRO A 61 14.54 -1.14 10.22
CA PRO A 61 15.06 -2.25 9.44
C PRO A 61 14.25 -2.43 8.15
N VAL A 62 14.96 -2.75 7.05
CA VAL A 62 14.36 -3.08 5.75
C VAL A 62 14.66 -4.54 5.43
N TYR A 63 13.64 -5.32 5.12
CA TYR A 63 13.75 -6.75 4.83
C TYR A 63 13.36 -7.05 3.39
N CYS A 64 14.20 -7.82 2.69
CA CYS A 64 13.93 -8.31 1.35
C CYS A 64 12.96 -9.50 1.39
N GLY A 65 11.87 -9.44 0.62
CA GLY A 65 10.86 -10.49 0.55
C GLY A 65 10.76 -11.16 -0.81
N ALA A 66 9.52 -11.48 -1.22
CA ALA A 66 9.22 -12.18 -2.46
C ALA A 66 9.62 -11.33 -3.68
N ARG A 67 10.44 -11.92 -4.54
CA ARG A 67 10.95 -11.29 -5.77
C ARG A 67 10.07 -11.53 -6.99
N ARG A 68 9.04 -12.34 -6.84
CA ARG A 68 8.09 -12.71 -7.91
C ARG A 68 6.74 -13.09 -7.30
N PRO A 69 5.65 -12.96 -8.07
CA PRO A 69 4.34 -13.47 -7.69
C PRO A 69 4.36 -15.00 -7.52
N MET A 70 3.34 -15.54 -6.86
CA MET A 70 3.25 -16.96 -6.55
C MET A 70 3.14 -17.85 -7.80
N VAL A 71 2.40 -17.43 -8.81
CA VAL A 71 2.03 -18.31 -9.93
C VAL A 71 2.49 -17.77 -11.29
N LYS A 72 2.06 -16.58 -11.68
CA LYS A 72 2.34 -16.06 -13.01
C LYS A 72 3.52 -15.09 -13.03
N PRO A 73 4.29 -15.03 -14.13
CA PRO A 73 5.28 -13.97 -14.29
C PRO A 73 4.59 -12.60 -14.29
N TRP A 74 5.34 -11.61 -13.89
CA TRP A 74 4.92 -10.22 -13.80
C TRP A 74 5.89 -9.34 -14.60
N GLU A 75 5.44 -8.16 -15.00
CA GLU A 75 6.27 -7.13 -15.59
C GLU A 75 6.16 -5.84 -14.75
N PRO A 76 7.28 -5.14 -14.52
CA PRO A 76 7.29 -3.87 -13.81
C PRO A 76 6.43 -2.81 -14.50
N SER A 77 5.89 -1.89 -13.71
CA SER A 77 5.15 -0.72 -14.18
C SER A 77 6.11 0.42 -14.55
N THR A 78 5.71 1.28 -15.48
CA THR A 78 6.43 2.52 -15.79
C THR A 78 5.73 3.77 -15.24
N MET A 79 4.66 3.60 -14.47
CA MET A 79 3.82 4.69 -13.95
C MET A 79 4.59 5.69 -13.08
N HIS A 80 5.66 5.23 -12.42
CA HIS A 80 6.50 6.06 -11.54
C HIS A 80 7.89 6.34 -12.15
N GLY A 81 8.03 6.17 -13.47
CA GLY A 81 9.33 6.20 -14.15
C GLY A 81 10.08 4.87 -14.03
N ASN A 82 11.21 4.74 -14.73
CA ASN A 82 11.96 3.48 -14.79
C ASN A 82 12.58 3.07 -13.44
N ASP A 83 12.87 4.05 -12.60
CA ASP A 83 13.43 3.85 -11.26
C ASP A 83 12.38 3.84 -10.14
N GLY A 84 11.11 4.06 -10.49
CA GLY A 84 10.03 4.20 -9.52
C GLY A 84 10.01 5.53 -8.77
N MET A 85 10.96 6.43 -9.04
CA MET A 85 11.14 7.68 -8.31
C MET A 85 11.19 8.92 -9.24
N SER A 86 10.62 8.79 -10.45
CA SER A 86 10.59 9.86 -11.46
C SER A 86 11.97 10.40 -11.85
N GLY A 87 13.04 9.63 -11.72
CA GLY A 87 14.40 10.10 -11.95
C GLY A 87 14.90 11.15 -10.92
N ALA A 88 14.38 11.11 -9.71
CA ALA A 88 14.65 12.13 -8.68
C ALA A 88 16.12 12.20 -8.21
N ASN A 89 16.97 11.29 -8.64
CA ASN A 89 18.40 11.21 -8.26
C ASN A 89 18.59 11.29 -6.73
N LEU A 90 17.95 10.40 -6.02
CA LEU A 90 18.00 10.34 -4.57
C LEU A 90 19.40 9.94 -4.06
N PRO A 91 19.76 10.31 -2.83
CA PRO A 91 21.02 9.90 -2.25
C PRO A 91 21.07 8.37 -2.09
N ILE A 92 22.23 7.78 -2.34
CA ILE A 92 22.49 6.38 -2.04
C ILE A 92 22.42 6.21 -0.51
N ALA A 93 21.54 5.33 -0.04
CA ALA A 93 21.39 5.07 1.37
C ALA A 93 22.65 4.44 2.00
N ARG A 94 22.97 4.84 3.22
CA ARG A 94 24.08 4.25 3.99
C ARG A 94 23.67 2.91 4.61
N GLN A 95 22.42 2.80 5.00
CA GLN A 95 21.84 1.58 5.56
C GLN A 95 21.76 0.49 4.47
N ARG A 96 21.91 -0.77 4.90
CA ARG A 96 21.71 -1.95 4.05
C ARG A 96 20.47 -2.69 4.52
N PRO A 97 19.83 -3.49 3.64
CA PRO A 97 18.75 -4.35 4.08
C PRO A 97 19.25 -5.41 5.06
N GLU A 98 18.37 -5.87 5.91
CA GLU A 98 18.62 -6.97 6.84
C GLU A 98 18.78 -8.30 6.08
N THR A 99 19.49 -9.25 6.69
CA THR A 99 19.72 -10.56 6.08
C THR A 99 18.55 -11.53 6.19
N LEU A 100 17.67 -11.31 7.18
CA LEU A 100 16.48 -12.12 7.38
C LEU A 100 15.47 -11.85 6.25
N HIS A 101 14.80 -12.89 5.76
CA HIS A 101 13.77 -12.74 4.75
C HIS A 101 12.52 -12.04 5.33
N ALA A 102 11.88 -11.18 4.54
CA ALA A 102 10.71 -10.39 4.98
C ALA A 102 9.59 -11.24 5.60
N VAL A 103 9.29 -12.39 5.02
CA VAL A 103 8.29 -13.34 5.53
C VAL A 103 8.61 -13.77 6.97
N ASP A 104 9.87 -14.10 7.23
CA ASP A 104 10.31 -14.51 8.56
C ASP A 104 10.31 -13.33 9.53
N ALA A 105 10.73 -12.15 9.09
CA ALA A 105 10.70 -10.93 9.89
C ALA A 105 9.26 -10.55 10.30
N ILE A 106 8.30 -10.65 9.38
CA ILE A 106 6.87 -10.43 9.68
C ILE A 106 6.41 -11.42 10.76
N ILE A 107 6.68 -12.72 10.56
CA ILE A 107 6.26 -13.77 11.51
C ILE A 107 6.89 -13.53 12.88
N GLU A 108 8.20 -13.36 12.94
CA GLU A 108 8.91 -13.17 14.21
C GLU A 108 8.42 -11.94 14.99
N LYS A 109 8.28 -10.79 14.31
CA LYS A 109 7.82 -9.56 14.96
C LYS A 109 6.40 -9.66 15.48
N VAL A 110 5.48 -10.16 14.64
CA VAL A 110 4.06 -10.29 15.01
C VAL A 110 3.87 -11.34 16.11
N MET A 111 4.54 -12.50 16.01
CA MET A 111 4.42 -13.54 17.02
C MET A 111 5.12 -13.21 18.34
N ALA A 112 6.08 -12.27 18.35
CA ALA A 112 6.68 -11.74 19.56
C ALA A 112 5.79 -10.75 20.32
N ALA A 113 4.82 -10.11 19.63
CA ALA A 113 3.88 -9.13 20.19
C ALA A 113 2.46 -9.31 19.63
N PRO A 114 1.79 -10.45 19.94
CA PRO A 114 0.47 -10.76 19.39
C PRO A 114 -0.58 -9.70 19.78
N GLY A 115 -1.32 -9.21 18.80
CA GLY A 115 -2.36 -8.19 19.00
C GLY A 115 -1.85 -6.75 19.15
N GLU A 116 -0.53 -6.51 18.99
CA GLU A 116 0.04 -5.17 19.15
C GLU A 116 0.47 -4.52 17.83
N ILE A 117 0.77 -5.33 16.80
CA ILE A 117 1.33 -4.86 15.53
C ILE A 117 0.26 -4.86 14.44
N ASP A 118 0.12 -3.73 13.77
CA ASP A 118 -0.61 -3.62 12.52
C ASP A 118 0.31 -3.84 11.33
N ILE A 119 -0.26 -4.34 10.24
CA ILE A 119 0.43 -4.40 8.96
C ILE A 119 -0.31 -3.51 7.96
N LEU A 120 0.41 -2.63 7.29
CA LEU A 120 -0.03 -1.93 6.10
C LEU A 120 0.56 -2.64 4.89
N ALA A 121 -0.27 -3.30 4.11
CA ALA A 121 0.11 -3.95 2.87
C ALA A 121 -0.32 -3.07 1.69
N GLN A 122 0.66 -2.48 1.01
CA GLN A 122 0.49 -1.58 -0.13
C GLN A 122 1.19 -2.10 -1.39
N ALA A 123 1.50 -3.38 -1.41
CA ALA A 123 2.11 -4.15 -2.49
C ALA A 123 1.23 -5.35 -2.84
N PRO A 124 1.54 -6.13 -3.89
CA PRO A 124 0.99 -7.47 -4.07
C PRO A 124 1.15 -8.30 -2.79
N LEU A 125 0.11 -8.99 -2.35
CA LEU A 125 0.03 -9.60 -1.02
C LEU A 125 0.91 -10.86 -0.83
N THR A 126 1.92 -11.04 -1.68
CA THR A 126 2.78 -12.24 -1.73
C THR A 126 3.48 -12.50 -0.40
N ASN A 127 4.10 -11.49 0.22
CA ASN A 127 4.76 -11.65 1.52
C ASN A 127 3.77 -12.08 2.62
N ILE A 128 2.60 -11.46 2.66
CA ILE A 128 1.57 -11.73 3.67
C ILE A 128 0.98 -13.13 3.48
N ALA A 129 0.73 -13.53 2.22
CA ALA A 129 0.27 -14.88 1.89
C ALA A 129 1.30 -15.94 2.30
N LEU A 130 2.58 -15.75 1.96
CA LEU A 130 3.65 -16.66 2.37
C LEU A 130 3.80 -16.73 3.90
N ALA A 131 3.64 -15.60 4.60
CA ALA A 131 3.70 -15.55 6.05
C ALA A 131 2.56 -16.37 6.68
N VAL A 132 1.31 -16.21 6.22
CA VAL A 132 0.18 -16.96 6.78
C VAL A 132 0.20 -18.44 6.38
N MET A 133 0.71 -18.78 5.22
CA MET A 133 0.91 -20.18 4.82
C MET A 133 1.97 -20.87 5.68
N LYS A 134 3.04 -20.17 6.05
CA LYS A 134 4.12 -20.69 6.89
C LYS A 134 3.73 -20.73 8.37
N GLU A 135 3.02 -19.72 8.87
CA GLU A 135 2.56 -19.61 10.25
C GLU A 135 1.08 -19.14 10.29
N PRO A 136 0.11 -20.07 10.23
CA PRO A 136 -1.31 -19.70 10.16
C PRO A 136 -1.83 -18.88 11.36
N ARG A 137 -1.18 -18.97 12.53
CA ARG A 137 -1.57 -18.21 13.72
C ARG A 137 -1.38 -16.70 13.55
N ILE A 138 -0.55 -16.29 12.59
CA ILE A 138 -0.29 -14.86 12.31
C ILE A 138 -1.59 -14.11 11.96
N ALA A 139 -2.56 -14.78 11.32
CA ALA A 139 -3.85 -14.16 10.98
C ALA A 139 -4.64 -13.66 12.21
N LYS A 140 -4.40 -14.26 13.38
CA LYS A 140 -5.02 -13.84 14.65
C LYS A 140 -4.08 -13.02 15.53
N ALA A 141 -2.76 -13.10 15.27
CA ALA A 141 -1.76 -12.36 16.02
C ALA A 141 -1.56 -10.93 15.50
N VAL A 142 -1.79 -10.68 14.20
CA VAL A 142 -1.85 -9.32 13.64
C VAL A 142 -3.06 -8.59 14.24
N ARG A 143 -2.83 -7.39 14.81
CA ARG A 143 -3.91 -6.58 15.38
C ARG A 143 -4.90 -6.14 14.31
N HIS A 144 -4.37 -5.60 13.21
CA HIS A 144 -5.14 -5.16 12.06
C HIS A 144 -4.31 -5.23 10.78
N LEU A 145 -4.92 -5.67 9.68
CA LEU A 145 -4.32 -5.69 8.35
C LEU A 145 -5.01 -4.63 7.48
N TRP A 146 -4.28 -3.56 7.19
CA TRP A 146 -4.69 -2.48 6.29
C TRP A 146 -4.18 -2.80 4.89
N ILE A 147 -5.06 -2.89 3.91
CA ILE A 147 -4.70 -3.27 2.55
C ILE A 147 -5.06 -2.15 1.58
N MET A 148 -4.08 -1.71 0.78
CA MET A 148 -4.33 -1.02 -0.47
C MET A 148 -4.36 -2.04 -1.60
N GLY A 149 -5.48 -2.17 -2.30
CA GLY A 149 -5.60 -3.07 -3.45
C GLY A 149 -7.01 -3.30 -3.94
N GLY A 150 -7.12 -3.89 -5.12
CA GLY A 150 -8.39 -4.23 -5.73
C GLY A 150 -9.28 -3.04 -6.09
N THR A 151 -10.49 -3.37 -6.51
CA THR A 151 -11.53 -2.40 -6.84
C THR A 151 -12.78 -2.70 -6.02
N ASP A 152 -13.71 -1.75 -5.93
CA ASP A 152 -15.06 -1.99 -5.39
C ASP A 152 -16.04 -2.20 -6.56
N ASN A 153 -15.95 -3.36 -7.21
CA ASN A 153 -16.73 -3.73 -8.40
C ASN A 153 -16.69 -2.67 -9.53
N SER A 154 -15.59 -1.96 -9.64
CA SER A 154 -15.42 -0.83 -10.54
C SER A 154 -14.23 -1.05 -11.49
N VAL A 155 -13.93 -0.04 -12.29
CA VAL A 155 -12.80 -0.06 -13.24
C VAL A 155 -11.48 -0.08 -12.48
N GLY A 156 -10.55 -0.91 -12.95
CA GLY A 156 -9.19 -0.99 -12.43
C GLY A 156 -8.26 0.09 -12.97
N ASN A 157 -7.00 0.04 -12.54
CA ASN A 157 -5.94 0.94 -13.01
C ASN A 157 -4.96 0.25 -13.97
N ILE A 158 -4.86 -1.09 -13.94
CA ILE A 158 -3.98 -1.87 -14.84
C ILE A 158 -4.77 -2.59 -15.93
N THR A 159 -5.93 -3.16 -15.61
CA THR A 159 -6.90 -3.70 -16.59
C THR A 159 -8.27 -3.07 -16.35
N PRO A 160 -9.23 -3.22 -17.27
CA PRO A 160 -10.60 -2.75 -17.01
C PRO A 160 -11.24 -3.34 -15.75
N CYS A 161 -10.78 -4.51 -15.29
CA CYS A 161 -11.38 -5.24 -14.18
C CYS A 161 -10.53 -5.25 -12.90
N ALA A 162 -9.23 -4.94 -12.98
CA ALA A 162 -8.32 -5.18 -11.88
C ALA A 162 -7.42 -3.98 -11.53
N GLU A 163 -7.17 -3.83 -10.25
CA GLU A 163 -6.14 -2.98 -9.69
C GLU A 163 -4.80 -3.74 -9.68
N TYR A 164 -3.69 -2.98 -9.74
CA TYR A 164 -2.34 -3.49 -9.98
C TYR A 164 -1.91 -4.54 -8.95
N ASN A 165 -1.99 -4.27 -7.65
CA ASN A 165 -1.54 -5.20 -6.61
C ASN A 165 -2.25 -6.56 -6.69
N PHE A 166 -3.57 -6.52 -6.86
CA PHE A 166 -4.37 -7.73 -6.99
C PHE A 166 -4.22 -8.41 -8.36
N PHE A 167 -3.90 -7.66 -9.42
CA PHE A 167 -3.61 -8.24 -10.72
C PHE A 167 -2.27 -8.98 -10.76
N ILE A 168 -1.25 -8.45 -10.10
CA ILE A 168 0.09 -9.06 -10.05
C ILE A 168 0.04 -10.41 -9.34
N ASP A 169 -0.57 -10.49 -8.15
CA ASP A 169 -0.65 -11.76 -7.40
C ASP A 169 -2.05 -11.99 -6.80
N PRO A 170 -3.06 -12.30 -7.64
CA PRO A 170 -4.41 -12.57 -7.15
C PRO A 170 -4.49 -13.86 -6.32
N GLU A 171 -3.59 -14.81 -6.52
CA GLU A 171 -3.48 -16.02 -5.72
C GLU A 171 -3.10 -15.67 -4.27
N ALA A 172 -2.12 -14.81 -4.08
CA ALA A 172 -1.75 -14.29 -2.77
C ALA A 172 -2.89 -13.51 -2.12
N ALA A 173 -3.53 -12.61 -2.87
CA ALA A 173 -4.68 -11.86 -2.38
C ALA A 173 -5.81 -12.79 -1.92
N ARG A 174 -6.16 -13.81 -2.70
CA ARG A 174 -7.16 -14.82 -2.32
C ARG A 174 -6.80 -15.52 -1.00
N ILE A 175 -5.56 -15.97 -0.85
CA ILE A 175 -5.08 -16.64 0.38
C ILE A 175 -5.25 -15.72 1.58
N VAL A 176 -4.87 -14.45 1.49
CA VAL A 176 -4.96 -13.48 2.59
C VAL A 176 -6.41 -13.22 3.00
N PHE A 177 -7.33 -13.02 2.04
CA PHE A 177 -8.75 -12.78 2.34
C PHE A 177 -9.47 -14.02 2.88
N GLU A 178 -8.96 -15.24 2.64
CA GLU A 178 -9.48 -16.49 3.18
C GLU A 178 -8.84 -16.87 4.53
N ALA A 179 -7.72 -16.25 4.92
CA ALA A 179 -6.95 -16.61 6.12
C ALA A 179 -7.56 -16.15 7.45
N GLY A 180 -8.52 -15.22 7.43
CA GLY A 180 -9.23 -14.76 8.63
C GLY A 180 -8.53 -13.65 9.41
N PHE A 181 -7.74 -12.81 8.75
CA PHE A 181 -7.26 -11.53 9.28
C PHE A 181 -8.41 -10.58 9.60
N ASN A 182 -8.17 -9.61 10.47
CA ASN A 182 -9.00 -8.42 10.63
C ASN A 182 -8.59 -7.39 9.57
N ILE A 183 -9.35 -7.29 8.47
CA ILE A 183 -8.98 -6.52 7.28
C ILE A 183 -9.80 -5.23 7.15
N THR A 184 -9.12 -4.11 6.92
CA THR A 184 -9.69 -2.91 6.30
C THR A 184 -9.09 -2.75 4.90
N LEU A 185 -9.96 -2.64 3.90
CA LEU A 185 -9.61 -2.55 2.49
C LEU A 185 -9.84 -1.15 1.94
N SER A 186 -8.79 -0.53 1.45
CA SER A 186 -8.78 0.69 0.63
C SER A 186 -8.59 0.32 -0.83
N THR A 187 -9.62 0.54 -1.65
CA THR A 187 -9.60 0.13 -3.06
C THR A 187 -9.17 1.27 -3.98
N TRP A 188 -8.82 0.92 -5.23
CA TRP A 188 -8.64 1.93 -6.29
C TRP A 188 -9.86 2.83 -6.46
N THR A 189 -11.07 2.30 -6.21
CA THR A 189 -12.31 3.09 -6.22
C THR A 189 -12.29 4.19 -5.16
N LEU A 190 -11.83 3.88 -3.95
CA LEU A 190 -11.61 4.87 -2.89
C LEU A 190 -10.55 5.89 -3.28
N THR A 191 -9.42 5.45 -3.86
CA THR A 191 -8.35 6.32 -4.36
C THR A 191 -8.90 7.42 -5.25
N MET A 192 -9.66 7.03 -6.27
CA MET A 192 -10.25 7.99 -7.23
C MET A 192 -11.30 8.90 -6.62
N ARG A 193 -11.84 8.57 -5.47
CA ARG A 193 -12.85 9.35 -4.76
C ARG A 193 -12.27 10.27 -3.69
N SER A 194 -11.25 9.83 -2.97
CA SER A 194 -10.84 10.45 -1.71
C SER A 194 -9.34 10.77 -1.59
N SER A 195 -8.50 10.38 -2.57
CA SER A 195 -7.04 10.61 -2.47
C SER A 195 -6.47 11.50 -3.55
N LEU A 196 -7.30 12.18 -4.33
CA LEU A 196 -6.81 13.08 -5.37
C LEU A 196 -6.40 14.42 -4.75
N PHE A 197 -5.20 14.88 -5.07
CA PHE A 197 -4.81 16.26 -4.83
C PHE A 197 -4.91 17.03 -6.14
N GLU A 198 -5.64 18.14 -6.10
CA GLU A 198 -5.82 19.06 -7.20
C GLU A 198 -4.66 20.07 -7.25
N ALA A 199 -4.61 20.91 -8.30
CA ALA A 199 -3.51 21.83 -8.55
C ALA A 199 -3.19 22.76 -7.37
N ASP A 200 -4.20 23.30 -6.72
CA ASP A 200 -4.07 24.20 -5.57
C ASP A 200 -3.44 23.50 -4.35
N GLN A 201 -3.87 22.28 -4.05
CA GLN A 201 -3.28 21.47 -2.99
C GLN A 201 -1.82 21.11 -3.29
N LEU A 202 -1.50 20.81 -4.56
CA LEU A 202 -0.13 20.55 -4.99
C LEU A 202 0.76 21.79 -4.85
N GLU A 203 0.25 22.95 -5.25
CA GLU A 203 0.96 24.24 -5.09
C GLU A 203 1.22 24.55 -3.62
N GLU A 204 0.27 24.29 -2.72
CA GLU A 204 0.47 24.47 -1.29
C GLU A 204 1.62 23.60 -0.75
N ILE A 205 1.70 22.33 -1.16
CA ILE A 205 2.81 21.44 -0.74
C ILE A 205 4.14 21.96 -1.31
N PHE A 206 4.18 22.36 -2.58
CA PHE A 206 5.41 22.85 -3.22
C PHE A 206 5.90 24.17 -2.60
N ALA A 207 4.98 25.03 -2.18
CA ALA A 207 5.29 26.30 -1.54
C ALA A 207 5.91 26.16 -0.14
N MET A 208 5.82 24.96 0.49
CA MET A 208 6.45 24.70 1.78
C MET A 208 7.99 24.78 1.74
N GLN A 209 8.60 24.44 0.61
CA GLN A 209 10.05 24.49 0.37
C GLN A 209 10.90 23.74 1.42
N THR A 210 10.33 22.71 2.05
CA THR A 210 11.06 21.82 2.95
C THR A 210 11.78 20.71 2.17
N PRO A 211 12.78 20.05 2.73
CA PRO A 211 13.42 18.90 2.07
C PRO A 211 12.42 17.80 1.68
N LEU A 212 11.35 17.56 2.48
CA LEU A 212 10.37 16.52 2.21
C LEU A 212 9.31 16.97 1.19
N SER A 213 8.92 18.25 1.17
CA SER A 213 8.05 18.77 0.10
C SER A 213 8.78 18.79 -1.25
N GLU A 214 10.08 19.06 -1.27
CA GLU A 214 10.89 18.99 -2.48
C GLU A 214 11.10 17.53 -2.93
N PHE A 215 11.27 16.59 -2.00
CA PHE A 215 11.27 15.16 -2.28
C PHE A 215 9.95 14.75 -2.95
N TYR A 216 8.80 15.11 -2.35
CA TYR A 216 7.48 14.85 -2.93
C TYR A 216 7.34 15.44 -4.34
N ARG A 217 7.74 16.70 -4.53
CA ARG A 217 7.67 17.38 -5.85
C ARG A 217 8.42 16.61 -6.94
N LYS A 218 9.62 16.10 -6.62
CA LYS A 218 10.45 15.33 -7.55
C LYS A 218 9.88 13.96 -7.83
N VAL A 219 9.56 13.20 -6.79
CA VAL A 219 9.09 11.82 -6.90
C VAL A 219 7.71 11.74 -7.57
N SER A 220 6.85 12.73 -7.39
CA SER A 220 5.53 12.81 -8.03
C SER A 220 5.55 13.30 -9.48
N ALA A 221 6.69 13.69 -10.04
CA ALA A 221 6.73 14.38 -11.35
C ALA A 221 6.16 13.52 -12.50
N VAL A 222 6.62 12.27 -12.66
CA VAL A 222 6.13 11.38 -13.73
C VAL A 222 4.68 10.95 -13.49
N PRO A 223 4.26 10.50 -12.29
CA PRO A 223 2.85 10.21 -12.01
C PRO A 223 1.91 11.37 -12.33
N ARG A 224 2.27 12.61 -11.97
CA ARG A 224 1.46 13.80 -12.26
C ARG A 224 1.34 14.06 -13.76
N GLN A 225 2.45 13.96 -14.51
CA GLN A 225 2.43 14.10 -15.98
C GLN A 225 1.53 13.02 -16.63
N THR A 226 1.62 11.79 -16.14
CA THR A 226 0.79 10.69 -16.62
C THR A 226 -0.69 10.92 -16.29
N ALA A 227 -0.99 11.41 -15.08
CA ALA A 227 -2.35 11.74 -14.67
C ALA A 227 -2.92 12.89 -15.51
N GLU A 228 -2.14 13.93 -15.76
CA GLU A 228 -2.55 15.05 -16.63
C GLU A 228 -2.83 14.59 -18.06
N ALA A 229 -1.98 13.75 -18.64
CA ALA A 229 -2.20 13.17 -19.96
C ALA A 229 -3.45 12.27 -20.01
N ARG A 230 -3.75 11.53 -18.94
CA ARG A 230 -4.86 10.58 -18.87
C ARG A 230 -6.21 11.25 -18.55
N TYR A 231 -6.21 12.23 -17.66
CA TYR A 231 -7.43 12.83 -17.11
C TYR A 231 -7.66 14.29 -17.57
N GLY A 232 -6.72 14.89 -18.32
CA GLY A 232 -6.82 16.26 -18.85
C GLY A 232 -6.71 17.36 -17.78
N ARG A 233 -6.21 17.02 -16.56
CA ARG A 233 -6.03 17.97 -15.46
C ARG A 233 -4.83 17.58 -14.58
N PRO A 234 -4.13 18.56 -13.98
CA PRO A 234 -2.97 18.31 -13.14
C PRO A 234 -3.42 17.83 -11.74
N ILE A 235 -3.52 16.52 -11.60
CA ILE A 235 -3.84 15.85 -10.33
C ILE A 235 -2.73 14.90 -9.91
N SER A 236 -2.70 14.54 -8.63
CA SER A 236 -1.90 13.45 -8.10
C SER A 236 -2.78 12.48 -7.33
N THR A 237 -2.57 11.18 -7.53
CA THR A 237 -3.27 10.11 -6.83
C THR A 237 -2.40 9.55 -5.71
N HIS A 238 -3.01 9.20 -4.56
CA HIS A 238 -2.27 8.77 -3.37
C HIS A 238 -2.94 7.56 -2.71
N PRO A 239 -2.96 6.39 -3.39
CA PRO A 239 -3.63 5.20 -2.88
C PRO A 239 -3.03 4.69 -1.55
N ASP A 240 -1.71 4.57 -1.50
CA ASP A 240 -0.97 4.00 -0.37
C ASP A 240 -0.93 4.96 0.80
N SER A 241 -0.65 6.24 0.51
CA SER A 241 -0.61 7.29 1.52
C SER A 241 -1.98 7.50 2.18
N LEU A 242 -3.09 7.44 1.42
CA LEU A 242 -4.43 7.50 2.00
C LEU A 242 -4.68 6.29 2.91
N THR A 243 -4.30 5.09 2.48
CA THR A 243 -4.45 3.87 3.29
C THR A 243 -3.63 3.97 4.58
N CYS A 244 -2.41 4.48 4.50
CA CYS A 244 -1.57 4.75 5.67
C CYS A 244 -2.20 5.80 6.59
N ALA A 245 -2.70 6.91 6.05
CA ALA A 245 -3.36 7.96 6.81
C ALA A 245 -4.59 7.43 7.56
N ILE A 246 -5.42 6.63 6.91
CA ILE A 246 -6.58 5.95 7.53
C ILE A 246 -6.14 4.99 8.64
N ALA A 247 -5.06 4.25 8.44
CA ALA A 247 -4.52 3.35 9.47
C ALA A 247 -4.04 4.13 10.70
N LEU A 248 -3.36 5.26 10.49
CA LEU A 248 -2.85 6.13 11.55
C LEU A 248 -3.96 6.94 12.25
N ASN A 249 -4.99 7.32 11.51
CA ASN A 249 -6.14 8.09 11.98
C ASN A 249 -7.45 7.55 11.37
N PRO A 250 -8.09 6.53 11.97
CA PRO A 250 -9.34 5.98 11.48
C PRO A 250 -10.53 6.95 11.43
N ASP A 251 -10.45 8.10 12.11
CA ASP A 251 -11.48 9.14 12.04
C ASP A 251 -11.57 9.82 10.66
N LEU A 252 -10.60 9.57 9.78
CA LEU A 252 -10.68 9.95 8.37
C LEU A 252 -11.77 9.20 7.60
N ILE A 253 -12.21 8.04 8.08
CA ILE A 253 -13.24 7.23 7.43
C ILE A 253 -14.61 7.89 7.61
N GLU A 254 -15.17 8.40 6.53
CA GLU A 254 -16.53 8.97 6.53
C GLU A 254 -17.60 7.91 6.26
N SER A 255 -17.29 6.90 5.44
CA SER A 255 -18.16 5.77 5.14
C SER A 255 -17.37 4.50 4.89
N ALA A 256 -17.82 3.41 5.49
CA ALA A 256 -17.29 2.06 5.26
C ALA A 256 -18.39 1.02 5.49
N ARG A 257 -18.24 -0.15 4.87
CA ARG A 257 -19.17 -1.27 5.06
C ARG A 257 -18.43 -2.60 5.25
N ASP A 258 -19.06 -3.50 5.97
CA ASP A 258 -18.63 -4.89 6.01
C ASP A 258 -19.00 -5.58 4.69
N ALA A 259 -18.09 -6.36 4.16
CA ALA A 259 -18.25 -7.02 2.87
C ALA A 259 -17.63 -8.42 2.85
N VAL A 260 -18.09 -9.19 1.88
CA VAL A 260 -17.42 -10.42 1.42
C VAL A 260 -16.59 -10.04 0.21
N VAL A 261 -15.29 -10.22 0.30
CA VAL A 261 -14.35 -9.95 -0.80
C VAL A 261 -13.82 -11.29 -1.33
N ARG A 262 -13.98 -11.49 -2.62
CA ARG A 262 -13.46 -12.68 -3.34
C ARG A 262 -12.60 -12.22 -4.51
N ILE A 263 -11.50 -12.93 -4.72
CA ILE A 263 -10.53 -12.54 -5.76
C ILE A 263 -10.58 -13.55 -6.90
N GLU A 264 -10.74 -13.05 -8.12
CA GLU A 264 -10.72 -13.85 -9.34
C GLU A 264 -9.29 -14.18 -9.76
N THR A 265 -8.97 -15.47 -9.82
CA THR A 265 -7.62 -15.96 -10.13
C THR A 265 -7.50 -16.65 -11.49
N MET A 266 -8.62 -17.10 -12.08
CA MET A 266 -8.64 -17.99 -13.25
C MET A 266 -9.05 -17.32 -14.54
N GLY A 267 -9.85 -16.24 -14.47
CA GLY A 267 -10.40 -15.57 -15.64
C GLY A 267 -9.33 -14.91 -16.50
N GLU A 268 -9.44 -15.05 -17.81
CA GLU A 268 -8.53 -14.42 -18.78
C GLU A 268 -8.64 -12.89 -18.72
N ILE A 269 -9.89 -12.37 -18.73
CA ILE A 269 -10.17 -10.93 -18.73
C ILE A 269 -10.29 -10.38 -17.29
N THR A 270 -10.80 -11.21 -16.38
CA THR A 270 -11.17 -10.80 -15.01
C THR A 270 -10.14 -11.17 -13.96
N ARG A 271 -8.97 -11.66 -14.33
CA ARG A 271 -7.88 -11.96 -13.41
C ARG A 271 -7.56 -10.75 -12.53
N GLY A 272 -7.51 -10.95 -11.22
CA GLY A 272 -7.27 -9.89 -10.24
C GLY A 272 -8.51 -9.05 -9.90
N PHE A 273 -9.68 -9.34 -10.49
CA PHE A 273 -10.93 -8.69 -10.12
C PHE A 273 -11.28 -9.02 -8.67
N SER A 274 -11.60 -8.00 -7.89
CA SER A 274 -12.13 -8.14 -6.55
C SER A 274 -13.65 -8.00 -6.56
N ALA A 275 -14.34 -9.13 -6.39
CA ALA A 275 -15.79 -9.16 -6.22
C ALA A 275 -16.11 -8.78 -4.78
N VAL A 276 -16.65 -7.59 -4.59
CA VAL A 276 -17.05 -7.04 -3.28
C VAL A 276 -18.56 -7.03 -3.21
N HIS A 277 -19.13 -7.73 -2.25
CA HIS A 277 -20.59 -7.78 -2.12
C HIS A 277 -21.06 -7.74 -0.66
N PRO A 278 -22.29 -7.25 -0.42
CA PRO A 278 -22.81 -7.12 0.94
C PRO A 278 -23.08 -8.50 1.58
N PRO A 279 -23.03 -8.62 2.91
CA PRO A 279 -23.26 -9.86 3.65
C PRO A 279 -24.61 -10.53 3.36
N VAL A 280 -25.61 -9.74 2.99
CA VAL A 280 -26.96 -10.22 2.70
C VAL A 280 -27.01 -11.29 1.59
N LEU A 281 -26.04 -11.27 0.67
CA LEU A 281 -25.92 -12.30 -0.37
C LEU A 281 -25.38 -13.61 0.19
N GLY A 282 -24.72 -13.60 1.34
CA GLY A 282 -24.19 -14.78 2.03
C GLY A 282 -25.25 -15.82 2.39
N ASN A 283 -26.53 -15.43 2.53
CA ASN A 283 -27.63 -16.37 2.75
C ASN A 283 -27.85 -17.32 1.58
N ARG A 284 -27.43 -16.95 0.36
CA ARG A 284 -27.49 -17.81 -0.83
C ARG A 284 -26.22 -18.63 -1.04
N TRP A 285 -25.11 -18.18 -0.44
CA TRP A 285 -23.81 -18.83 -0.48
C TRP A 285 -23.23 -18.87 0.93
N PRO A 286 -23.60 -19.90 1.73
CA PRO A 286 -23.25 -19.98 3.17
C PRO A 286 -21.74 -19.95 3.45
N ASP A 287 -20.91 -20.29 2.47
CA ASP A 287 -19.45 -20.23 2.58
C ASP A 287 -18.88 -18.80 2.44
N PHE A 288 -19.72 -17.84 2.07
CA PHE A 288 -19.33 -16.44 1.88
C PHE A 288 -19.59 -15.65 3.17
N LYS A 289 -18.59 -15.64 4.03
CA LYS A 289 -18.61 -14.87 5.28
C LYS A 289 -17.92 -13.53 5.09
N VAL A 290 -18.39 -12.51 5.81
CA VAL A 290 -17.68 -11.21 5.91
C VAL A 290 -16.22 -11.46 6.25
N ASN A 291 -15.34 -10.89 5.45
CA ASN A 291 -13.89 -11.03 5.60
C ASN A 291 -13.12 -9.71 5.48
N ALA A 292 -13.81 -8.60 5.21
CA ALA A 292 -13.20 -7.28 5.20
C ALA A 292 -14.23 -6.18 5.51
N ARG A 293 -13.71 -5.07 6.06
CA ARG A 293 -14.37 -3.77 6.08
C ARG A 293 -13.84 -2.96 4.90
N VAL A 294 -14.69 -2.54 4.00
CA VAL A 294 -14.32 -1.78 2.79
C VAL A 294 -14.61 -0.31 3.01
N VAL A 295 -13.60 0.55 2.86
CA VAL A 295 -13.75 2.00 2.98
C VAL A 295 -14.34 2.52 1.68
N GLU A 296 -15.45 3.28 1.77
CA GLU A 296 -16.17 3.84 0.62
C GLU A 296 -15.83 5.31 0.39
N VAL A 297 -15.68 6.07 1.48
CA VAL A 297 -15.34 7.50 1.47
C VAL A 297 -14.43 7.80 2.64
N ALA A 298 -13.42 8.60 2.40
CA ALA A 298 -12.55 9.16 3.42
C ALA A 298 -12.38 10.68 3.21
N SER A 299 -12.11 11.40 4.30
CA SER A 299 -11.90 12.84 4.28
C SER A 299 -10.63 13.22 3.49
N ASN A 300 -10.79 13.82 2.32
CA ASN A 300 -9.67 14.34 1.52
C ASN A 300 -8.96 15.48 2.27
N ASP A 301 -9.69 16.42 2.86
CA ASP A 301 -9.10 17.55 3.59
C ASP A 301 -8.28 17.09 4.79
N GLY A 302 -8.81 16.11 5.56
CA GLY A 302 -8.09 15.52 6.70
C GLY A 302 -6.83 14.78 6.25
N PHE A 303 -6.91 14.03 5.16
CA PHE A 303 -5.77 13.35 4.56
C PHE A 303 -4.72 14.35 4.06
N PHE A 304 -5.14 15.38 3.32
CA PHE A 304 -4.25 16.44 2.83
C PHE A 304 -3.52 17.15 3.99
N TRP A 305 -4.25 17.45 5.07
CA TRP A 305 -3.65 18.03 6.27
C TRP A 305 -2.54 17.13 6.85
N MET A 306 -2.79 15.81 6.98
CA MET A 306 -1.79 14.86 7.47
C MET A 306 -0.55 14.82 6.57
N MET A 307 -0.73 14.83 5.26
CA MET A 307 0.38 14.88 4.29
C MET A 307 1.21 16.15 4.46
N LYS A 308 0.58 17.31 4.61
CA LYS A 308 1.30 18.56 4.88
C LYS A 308 2.10 18.52 6.18
N GLN A 309 1.54 17.94 7.24
CA GLN A 309 2.28 17.78 8.51
C GLN A 309 3.50 16.85 8.34
N ALA A 310 3.39 15.79 7.56
CA ALA A 310 4.51 14.87 7.31
C ALA A 310 5.63 15.51 6.46
N PHE A 311 5.30 16.49 5.63
CA PHE A 311 6.27 17.19 4.77
C PHE A 311 6.84 18.49 5.39
N SER A 312 6.36 18.87 6.58
CA SER A 312 6.82 20.09 7.29
C SER A 312 8.16 19.92 8.01
#